data_f2718821d52de490d7afb4f75a80ffbd
#
_entry.id   f2718821d52de490d7afb4f75a80ffbd
#
_cell.length_a   1.000
_cell.length_b   1.000
_cell.length_c   1.000
_cell.angle_alpha   90.00
_cell.angle_beta   90.00
_cell.angle_gamma   90.00
#
_symmetry.space_group_name_H-M   'P 1'
#
loop_
_entity.id
_entity.type
_entity.pdbx_description
1 polymer ?
#
loop_
_entity_poly.entity_id
_entity_poly.type
_entity_poly.pdbx_seq_one_letter_code
_entity_poly.pdbx_strand_id
1 'polypeptide(L)'
;MQKKILLALIALTFAFAPATAERIKHEDKIIEAITLMDEGKYVPSIRILRDVLATDSTNYHARYELGYAYYLAGNYRQSAAMYEQLVDYPEANDQTFSMLGNALDMAGDRKRALDVYYDGIKRFPNSGKLHVELGTMALIDGDSKTAMACYLRAVKVAPDYTPGFYRTAMLLFNSDRPELALCYGEMFLAKESENKSRIEAVSKGIVDTYRSIDSPS
;
A
#
# COMPACT_ATOMS: atom_id res chain seq x y z
N MET A 1 30.74 46.59 -9.08
CA MET A 1 29.89 45.45 -9.50
C MET A 1 30.08 44.21 -8.62
N GLN A 2 31.27 43.79 -8.30
CA GLN A 2 31.56 42.56 -7.48
C GLN A 2 30.97 42.57 -6.07
N LYS A 3 30.93 43.71 -5.36
CA LYS A 3 30.33 43.78 -3.99
C LYS A 3 28.82 43.55 -3.97
N LYS A 4 28.09 43.90 -5.04
CA LYS A 4 26.62 43.66 -5.12
C LYS A 4 26.30 42.20 -5.42
N ILE A 5 27.16 41.51 -6.17
CA ILE A 5 27.02 40.06 -6.46
C ILE A 5 27.31 39.24 -5.23
N LEU A 6 28.33 39.62 -4.43
CA LEU A 6 28.68 38.95 -3.18
C LEU A 6 27.58 39.10 -2.11
N LEU A 7 26.97 40.28 -1.99
CA LEU A 7 25.84 40.50 -1.09
C LEU A 7 24.58 39.72 -1.52
N ALA A 8 24.32 39.58 -2.82
CA ALA A 8 23.22 38.77 -3.33
C ALA A 8 23.41 37.26 -3.09
N LEU A 9 24.65 36.77 -3.24
CA LEU A 9 25.00 35.39 -2.94
C LEU A 9 24.88 35.04 -1.42
N ILE A 10 25.31 35.97 -0.55
CA ILE A 10 25.19 35.85 0.91
C ILE A 10 23.71 35.89 1.33
N ALA A 11 22.88 36.77 0.72
CA ALA A 11 21.44 36.83 0.98
C ALA A 11 20.71 35.57 0.52
N LEU A 12 21.14 34.95 -0.60
CA LEU A 12 20.57 33.68 -1.07
C LEU A 12 20.89 32.50 -0.11
N THR A 13 22.11 32.45 0.42
CA THR A 13 22.50 31.39 1.37
C THR A 13 21.80 31.50 2.73
N PHE A 14 21.54 32.73 3.20
CA PHE A 14 20.79 32.98 4.44
C PHE A 14 19.28 32.70 4.30
N ALA A 15 18.71 32.83 3.10
CA ALA A 15 17.28 32.53 2.87
C ALA A 15 16.99 31.02 2.78
N PHE A 16 17.96 30.20 2.35
CA PHE A 16 17.79 28.74 2.22
C PHE A 16 18.09 27.96 3.51
N ALA A 17 18.93 28.47 4.40
CA ALA A 17 19.33 27.79 5.63
C ALA A 17 18.15 27.52 6.60
N PRO A 18 17.23 28.47 6.89
CA PRO A 18 16.09 28.21 7.78
C PRO A 18 15.10 27.23 7.21
N ALA A 19 14.79 27.30 5.92
CA ALA A 19 13.85 26.38 5.26
C ALA A 19 14.37 24.92 5.25
N THR A 20 15.70 24.75 5.08
CA THR A 20 16.33 23.42 5.14
C THR A 20 16.32 22.87 6.57
N ALA A 21 16.58 23.67 7.58
CA ALA A 21 16.55 23.28 8.98
C ALA A 21 15.12 22.91 9.43
N GLU A 22 14.12 23.66 8.98
CA GLU A 22 12.71 23.36 9.28
C GLU A 22 12.25 22.05 8.60
N ARG A 23 12.67 21.81 7.36
CA ARG A 23 12.38 20.56 6.65
C ARG A 23 13.00 19.35 7.34
N ILE A 24 14.23 19.45 7.82
CA ILE A 24 14.89 18.39 8.59
C ILE A 24 14.12 18.12 9.89
N LYS A 25 13.69 19.16 10.59
CA LYS A 25 12.91 19.04 11.81
C LYS A 25 11.53 18.39 11.58
N HIS A 26 10.91 18.62 10.42
CA HIS A 26 9.67 17.94 10.05
C HIS A 26 9.92 16.45 9.79
N GLU A 27 11.00 16.10 9.08
CA GLU A 27 11.36 14.71 8.80
C GLU A 27 11.61 13.92 10.10
N ASP A 28 12.38 14.48 11.05
CA ASP A 28 12.61 13.87 12.35
C ASP A 28 11.30 13.59 13.10
N LYS A 29 10.34 14.53 13.07
CA LYS A 29 9.02 14.35 13.66
C LYS A 29 8.18 13.27 12.97
N ILE A 30 8.27 13.18 11.63
CA ILE A 30 7.58 12.13 10.88
C ILE A 30 8.15 10.76 11.25
N ILE A 31 9.47 10.63 11.36
CA ILE A 31 10.13 9.40 11.81
C ILE A 31 9.71 9.02 13.24
N GLU A 32 9.64 10.00 14.15
CA GLU A 32 9.12 9.78 15.51
C GLU A 32 7.68 9.26 15.47
N ALA A 33 6.84 9.85 14.64
CA ALA A 33 5.44 9.44 14.51
C ALA A 33 5.30 8.02 13.94
N ILE A 34 6.15 7.63 12.96
CA ILE A 34 6.20 6.27 12.41
C ILE A 34 6.61 5.28 13.51
N THR A 35 7.66 5.59 14.29
CA THR A 35 8.09 4.76 15.41
C THR A 35 6.95 4.53 16.43
N LEU A 36 6.19 5.57 16.74
CA LEU A 36 5.03 5.46 17.61
C LEU A 36 3.92 4.58 17.02
N MET A 37 3.72 4.61 15.68
CA MET A 37 2.78 3.70 15.02
C MET A 37 3.21 2.24 15.13
N ASP A 38 4.49 1.95 14.95
CA ASP A 38 5.05 0.60 15.10
C ASP A 38 4.89 0.06 16.52
N GLU A 39 4.89 0.95 17.52
CA GLU A 39 4.61 0.62 18.92
C GLU A 39 3.10 0.55 19.24
N GLY A 40 2.22 0.75 18.27
CA GLY A 40 0.76 0.79 18.47
C GLY A 40 0.23 2.06 19.12
N LYS A 41 1.06 3.09 19.26
CA LYS A 41 0.73 4.38 19.90
C LYS A 41 0.18 5.37 18.87
N TYR A 42 -1.00 5.10 18.32
CA TYR A 42 -1.58 5.87 17.21
C TYR A 42 -1.97 7.31 17.61
N VAL A 43 -2.51 7.53 18.80
CA VAL A 43 -2.96 8.87 19.23
C VAL A 43 -1.80 9.88 19.32
N PRO A 44 -0.67 9.60 19.98
CA PRO A 44 0.48 10.51 19.96
C PRO A 44 1.07 10.69 18.56
N SER A 45 1.14 9.66 17.71
CA SER A 45 1.58 9.77 16.32
C SER A 45 0.71 10.75 15.54
N ILE A 46 -0.62 10.61 15.58
CA ILE A 46 -1.59 11.52 14.94
C ILE A 46 -1.35 12.97 15.39
N ARG A 47 -1.08 13.21 16.68
CA ARG A 47 -0.82 14.55 17.19
C ARG A 47 0.43 15.16 16.55
N ILE A 48 1.54 14.42 16.54
CA ILE A 48 2.81 14.88 15.94
C ILE A 48 2.62 15.22 14.45
N LEU A 49 1.97 14.34 13.69
CA LEU A 49 1.75 14.55 12.25
C LEU A 49 0.84 15.75 11.97
N ARG A 50 -0.17 15.97 12.81
CA ARG A 50 -1.01 17.18 12.73
C ARG A 50 -0.22 18.45 13.04
N ASP A 51 0.70 18.41 14.00
CA ASP A 51 1.56 19.55 14.32
C ASP A 51 2.52 19.87 13.16
N VAL A 52 3.04 18.86 12.45
CA VAL A 52 3.81 19.08 11.22
C VAL A 52 2.95 19.74 10.16
N LEU A 53 1.74 19.24 9.91
CA LEU A 53 0.83 19.81 8.90
C LEU A 53 0.28 21.19 9.27
N ALA A 54 0.28 21.57 10.53
CA ALA A 54 -0.07 22.91 10.97
C ALA A 54 0.99 23.95 10.57
N THR A 55 2.25 23.55 10.42
CA THR A 55 3.36 24.41 10.00
C THR A 55 3.69 24.27 8.52
N ASP A 56 3.47 23.09 7.93
CA ASP A 56 3.66 22.78 6.51
C ASP A 56 2.46 22.00 5.98
N SER A 57 1.41 22.70 5.63
CA SER A 57 0.14 22.10 5.18
C SER A 57 0.24 21.36 3.84
N THR A 58 1.33 21.53 3.09
CA THR A 58 1.57 20.87 1.80
C THR A 58 2.46 19.64 1.91
N ASN A 59 2.93 19.29 3.10
CA ASN A 59 3.81 18.16 3.31
C ASN A 59 3.12 16.83 2.98
N TYR A 60 3.47 16.29 1.82
CA TYR A 60 2.92 15.02 1.33
C TYR A 60 3.16 13.87 2.31
N HIS A 61 4.42 13.73 2.80
CA HIS A 61 4.84 12.66 3.69
C HIS A 61 4.06 12.66 5.01
N ALA A 62 3.99 13.83 5.66
CA ALA A 62 3.23 13.96 6.91
C ALA A 62 1.74 13.64 6.72
N ARG A 63 1.14 14.05 5.58
CA ARG A 63 -0.26 13.74 5.29
C ARG A 63 -0.49 12.27 4.97
N TYR A 64 0.45 11.65 4.25
CA TYR A 64 0.41 10.21 3.96
C TYR A 64 0.45 9.40 5.25
N GLU A 65 1.42 9.69 6.14
CA GLU A 65 1.58 9.01 7.42
C GLU A 65 0.40 9.29 8.39
N LEU A 66 -0.17 10.51 8.35
CA LEU A 66 -1.39 10.82 9.11
C LEU A 66 -2.58 9.97 8.63
N GLY A 67 -2.73 9.79 7.32
CA GLY A 67 -3.72 8.89 6.73
C GLY A 67 -3.53 7.46 7.23
N TYR A 68 -2.29 6.99 7.28
CA TYR A 68 -1.95 5.65 7.76
C TYR A 68 -2.17 5.50 9.27
N ALA A 69 -1.78 6.49 10.07
CA ALA A 69 -2.05 6.49 11.51
C ALA A 69 -3.56 6.44 11.84
N TYR A 70 -4.39 7.17 11.08
CA TYR A 70 -5.84 7.08 11.18
C TYR A 70 -6.35 5.69 10.79
N TYR A 71 -5.81 5.07 9.73
CA TYR A 71 -6.19 3.73 9.31
C TYR A 71 -5.92 2.70 10.41
N LEU A 72 -4.71 2.70 10.98
CA LEU A 72 -4.31 1.80 12.07
C LEU A 72 -5.14 2.02 13.35
N ALA A 73 -5.57 3.26 13.60
CA ALA A 73 -6.46 3.61 14.71
C ALA A 73 -7.93 3.25 14.47
N GLY A 74 -8.29 2.66 13.31
CA GLY A 74 -9.67 2.35 12.94
C GLY A 74 -10.51 3.56 12.50
N ASN A 75 -9.89 4.73 12.35
CA ASN A 75 -10.53 5.97 11.95
C ASN A 75 -10.58 6.09 10.41
N TYR A 76 -11.23 5.14 9.75
CA TYR A 76 -11.16 4.96 8.30
C TYR A 76 -11.66 6.15 7.48
N ARG A 77 -12.69 6.89 7.94
CA ARG A 77 -13.17 8.09 7.26
C ARG A 77 -12.14 9.21 7.26
N GLN A 78 -11.44 9.42 8.39
CA GLN A 78 -10.36 10.40 8.47
C GLN A 78 -9.17 9.96 7.61
N SER A 79 -8.85 8.67 7.61
CA SER A 79 -7.83 8.10 6.73
C SER A 79 -8.13 8.39 5.26
N ALA A 80 -9.34 8.07 4.78
CA ALA A 80 -9.77 8.36 3.42
C ALA A 80 -9.64 9.84 3.08
N ALA A 81 -10.08 10.74 3.98
CA ALA A 81 -9.99 12.19 3.77
C ALA A 81 -8.54 12.70 3.64
N MET A 82 -7.56 12.03 4.27
CA MET A 82 -6.14 12.37 4.08
C MET A 82 -5.64 11.92 2.71
N TYR A 83 -5.94 10.69 2.31
CA TYR A 83 -5.49 10.15 1.02
C TYR A 83 -6.20 10.81 -0.18
N GLU A 84 -7.46 11.21 -0.06
CA GLU A 84 -8.17 11.98 -1.11
C GLU A 84 -7.43 13.28 -1.49
N GLN A 85 -6.81 13.93 -0.52
CA GLN A 85 -6.01 15.13 -0.77
C GLN A 85 -4.67 14.83 -1.45
N LEU A 86 -4.23 13.57 -1.49
CA LEU A 86 -2.92 13.16 -2.00
C LEU A 86 -2.95 12.67 -3.44
N VAL A 87 -4.10 12.18 -3.94
CA VAL A 87 -4.17 11.55 -5.28
C VAL A 87 -3.78 12.46 -6.43
N ASP A 88 -3.91 13.78 -6.26
CA ASP A 88 -3.55 14.78 -7.26
C ASP A 88 -2.13 15.34 -7.08
N TYR A 89 -1.41 14.93 -6.04
CA TYR A 89 -0.01 15.37 -5.86
C TYR A 89 0.91 14.67 -6.88
N PRO A 90 2.01 15.33 -7.29
CA PRO A 90 3.02 14.72 -8.17
C PRO A 90 3.66 13.46 -7.57
N GLU A 91 3.75 13.39 -6.26
CA GLU A 91 4.30 12.26 -5.50
C GLU A 91 3.35 11.08 -5.38
N ALA A 92 2.07 11.24 -5.77
CA ALA A 92 1.09 10.18 -5.69
C ALA A 92 1.49 8.97 -6.54
N ASN A 93 1.40 7.80 -5.96
CA ASN A 93 1.74 6.53 -6.57
C ASN A 93 0.62 5.49 -6.35
N ASP A 94 0.81 4.28 -6.81
CA ASP A 94 -0.18 3.20 -6.68
C ASP A 94 -0.49 2.86 -5.22
N GLN A 95 0.46 3.05 -4.30
CA GLN A 95 0.24 2.88 -2.86
C GLN A 95 -0.78 3.90 -2.32
N THR A 96 -0.74 5.17 -2.81
CA THR A 96 -1.70 6.20 -2.41
C THR A 96 -3.14 5.79 -2.77
N PHE A 97 -3.34 5.29 -4.00
CA PHE A 97 -4.63 4.81 -4.46
C PHE A 97 -5.08 3.54 -3.72
N SER A 98 -4.15 2.62 -3.44
CA SER A 98 -4.43 1.42 -2.64
C SER A 98 -4.90 1.80 -1.24
N MET A 99 -4.20 2.72 -0.57
CA MET A 99 -4.56 3.15 0.79
C MET A 99 -5.88 3.91 0.84
N LEU A 100 -6.16 4.76 -0.17
CA LEU A 100 -7.45 5.43 -0.28
C LEU A 100 -8.58 4.43 -0.46
N GLY A 101 -8.43 3.49 -1.38
CA GLY A 101 -9.43 2.45 -1.64
C GLY A 101 -9.68 1.59 -0.40
N ASN A 102 -8.61 1.14 0.27
CA ASN A 102 -8.71 0.36 1.51
C ASN A 102 -9.42 1.15 2.62
N ALA A 103 -9.10 2.44 2.79
CA ALA A 103 -9.74 3.28 3.80
C ALA A 103 -11.24 3.49 3.51
N LEU A 104 -11.62 3.67 2.25
CA LEU A 104 -13.01 3.79 1.83
C LEU A 104 -13.78 2.47 2.03
N ASP A 105 -13.22 1.33 1.66
CA ASP A 105 -13.86 0.02 1.85
C ASP A 105 -14.09 -0.26 3.34
N MET A 106 -13.07 -0.03 4.18
CA MET A 106 -13.18 -0.15 5.63
C MET A 106 -14.14 0.86 6.27
N ALA A 107 -14.34 2.02 5.64
CA ALA A 107 -15.35 3.01 6.04
C ALA A 107 -16.77 2.63 5.59
N GLY A 108 -16.95 1.56 4.81
CA GLY A 108 -18.21 1.08 4.27
C GLY A 108 -18.60 1.70 2.92
N ASP A 109 -17.73 2.50 2.31
CA ASP A 109 -17.96 3.13 0.99
C ASP A 109 -17.31 2.31 -0.14
N ARG A 110 -17.80 1.09 -0.27
CA ARG A 110 -17.29 0.08 -1.20
C ARG A 110 -17.32 0.53 -2.67
N LYS A 111 -18.38 1.27 -3.04
CA LYS A 111 -18.52 1.77 -4.41
C LYS A 111 -17.36 2.73 -4.74
N ARG A 112 -17.10 3.71 -3.87
CA ARG A 112 -16.01 4.65 -4.09
C ARG A 112 -14.64 3.98 -4.03
N ALA A 113 -14.47 2.96 -3.19
CA ALA A 113 -13.24 2.16 -3.16
C ALA A 113 -12.94 1.52 -4.52
N LEU A 114 -13.95 0.90 -5.16
CA LEU A 114 -13.83 0.34 -6.51
C LEU A 114 -13.46 1.41 -7.54
N ASP A 115 -14.14 2.55 -7.54
CA ASP A 115 -13.86 3.66 -8.46
C ASP A 115 -12.40 4.13 -8.32
N VAL A 116 -11.90 4.26 -7.08
CA VAL A 116 -10.51 4.64 -6.77
C VAL A 116 -9.51 3.60 -7.29
N TYR A 117 -9.76 2.30 -7.12
CA TYR A 117 -8.87 1.28 -7.65
C TYR A 117 -8.81 1.30 -9.18
N TYR A 118 -9.96 1.48 -9.85
CA TYR A 118 -9.99 1.60 -11.31
C TYR A 118 -9.26 2.85 -11.81
N ASP A 119 -9.41 3.98 -11.14
CA ASP A 119 -8.68 5.20 -11.50
C ASP A 119 -7.17 5.05 -11.23
N GLY A 120 -6.80 4.40 -10.13
CA GLY A 120 -5.43 4.04 -9.85
C GLY A 120 -4.81 3.15 -10.94
N ILE A 121 -5.54 2.13 -11.41
CA ILE A 121 -5.06 1.26 -12.51
C ILE A 121 -4.92 2.03 -13.84
N LYS A 122 -5.82 2.97 -14.15
CA LYS A 122 -5.67 3.82 -15.34
C LYS A 122 -4.37 4.62 -15.28
N ARG A 123 -4.02 5.12 -14.09
CA ARG A 123 -2.79 5.91 -13.87
C ARG A 123 -1.54 5.04 -13.72
N PHE A 124 -1.67 3.86 -13.10
CA PHE A 124 -0.60 2.91 -12.81
C PHE A 124 -0.93 1.50 -13.35
N PRO A 125 -0.94 1.28 -14.66
CA PRO A 125 -1.44 0.03 -15.28
C PRO A 125 -0.62 -1.21 -14.95
N ASN A 126 0.60 -1.03 -14.46
CA ASN A 126 1.51 -2.11 -14.05
C ASN A 126 1.51 -2.33 -12.52
N SER A 127 0.56 -1.77 -11.78
CA SER A 127 0.45 -2.00 -10.35
C SER A 127 -0.15 -3.36 -10.05
N GLY A 128 0.69 -4.32 -9.66
CA GLY A 128 0.22 -5.60 -9.13
C GLY A 128 -0.64 -5.46 -7.89
N LYS A 129 -0.34 -4.47 -7.06
CA LYS A 129 -1.07 -4.16 -5.83
C LYS A 129 -2.54 -3.82 -6.12
N LEU A 130 -2.81 -2.86 -7.01
CA LEU A 130 -4.17 -2.43 -7.31
C LEU A 130 -5.00 -3.56 -7.95
N HIS A 131 -4.37 -4.40 -8.77
CA HIS A 131 -5.02 -5.59 -9.30
C HIS A 131 -5.35 -6.61 -8.21
N VAL A 132 -4.48 -6.78 -7.20
CA VAL A 132 -4.76 -7.66 -6.04
C VAL A 132 -5.92 -7.10 -5.22
N GLU A 133 -5.99 -5.79 -4.99
CA GLU A 133 -7.10 -5.18 -4.24
C GLU A 133 -8.44 -5.38 -4.96
N LEU A 134 -8.50 -5.13 -6.26
CA LEU A 134 -9.72 -5.41 -7.06
C LEU A 134 -10.13 -6.89 -7.01
N GLY A 135 -9.15 -7.79 -7.12
CA GLY A 135 -9.42 -9.23 -7.01
C GLY A 135 -9.93 -9.61 -5.62
N THR A 136 -9.41 -8.99 -4.57
CA THR A 136 -9.87 -9.22 -3.19
C THR A 136 -11.31 -8.73 -3.02
N MET A 137 -11.66 -7.57 -3.56
CA MET A 137 -13.03 -7.09 -3.52
C MET A 137 -13.99 -8.02 -4.29
N ALA A 138 -13.62 -8.45 -5.49
CA ALA A 138 -14.42 -9.41 -6.27
C ALA A 138 -14.62 -10.74 -5.49
N LEU A 139 -13.58 -11.23 -4.81
CA LEU A 139 -13.67 -12.46 -4.02
C LEU A 139 -14.64 -12.31 -2.83
N ILE A 140 -14.64 -11.16 -2.16
CA ILE A 140 -15.59 -10.85 -1.06
C ILE A 140 -17.03 -10.81 -1.59
N ASP A 141 -17.24 -10.36 -2.85
CA ASP A 141 -18.53 -10.36 -3.51
C ASP A 141 -18.95 -11.76 -4.05
N GLY A 142 -18.11 -12.79 -3.85
CA GLY A 142 -18.35 -14.15 -4.32
C GLY A 142 -17.99 -14.37 -5.79
N ASP A 143 -17.47 -13.36 -6.50
CA ASP A 143 -17.03 -13.48 -7.90
C ASP A 143 -15.58 -13.99 -7.99
N SER A 144 -15.42 -15.28 -7.76
CA SER A 144 -14.12 -15.96 -7.86
C SER A 144 -13.51 -15.89 -9.27
N LYS A 145 -14.34 -15.76 -10.31
CA LYS A 145 -13.87 -15.67 -11.71
C LYS A 145 -13.16 -14.33 -11.94
N THR A 146 -13.78 -13.23 -11.55
CA THR A 146 -13.18 -11.89 -11.64
C THR A 146 -11.97 -11.79 -10.70
N ALA A 147 -12.06 -12.34 -9.49
CA ALA A 147 -10.92 -12.38 -8.56
C ALA A 147 -9.70 -13.07 -9.19
N MET A 148 -9.89 -14.25 -9.78
CA MET A 148 -8.81 -14.98 -10.47
C MET A 148 -8.21 -14.16 -11.62
N ALA A 149 -9.05 -13.54 -12.45
CA ALA A 149 -8.57 -12.70 -13.55
C ALA A 149 -7.70 -11.54 -13.06
N CYS A 150 -8.10 -10.88 -11.97
CA CYS A 150 -7.35 -9.80 -11.35
C CYS A 150 -6.02 -10.28 -10.76
N TYR A 151 -6.00 -11.41 -10.04
CA TYR A 151 -4.77 -11.96 -9.46
C TYR A 151 -3.77 -12.41 -10.54
N LEU A 152 -4.24 -13.07 -11.60
CA LEU A 152 -3.39 -13.43 -12.74
C LEU A 152 -2.85 -12.18 -13.46
N ARG A 153 -3.66 -11.11 -13.54
CA ARG A 153 -3.18 -9.84 -14.07
C ARG A 153 -2.09 -9.24 -13.20
N ALA A 154 -2.24 -9.27 -11.86
CA ALA A 154 -1.22 -8.82 -10.91
C ALA A 154 0.12 -9.55 -11.13
N VAL A 155 0.10 -10.88 -11.22
CA VAL A 155 1.29 -11.71 -11.52
C VAL A 155 1.93 -11.32 -12.84
N LYS A 156 1.11 -11.08 -13.88
CA LYS A 156 1.61 -10.74 -15.22
C LYS A 156 2.30 -9.37 -15.27
N VAL A 157 1.72 -8.35 -14.63
CA VAL A 157 2.21 -6.96 -14.73
C VAL A 157 3.29 -6.63 -13.69
N ALA A 158 3.34 -7.37 -12.59
CA ALA A 158 4.28 -7.17 -11.49
C ALA A 158 4.79 -8.53 -10.98
N PRO A 159 5.67 -9.22 -11.74
CA PRO A 159 6.14 -10.57 -11.39
C PRO A 159 6.98 -10.65 -10.11
N ASP A 160 7.43 -9.50 -9.57
CA ASP A 160 8.15 -9.43 -8.30
C ASP A 160 7.24 -9.08 -7.11
N TYR A 161 5.96 -8.83 -7.36
CA TYR A 161 4.97 -8.58 -6.32
C TYR A 161 4.38 -9.91 -5.82
N THR A 162 4.99 -10.49 -4.79
CA THR A 162 4.66 -11.83 -4.25
C THR A 162 3.19 -12.00 -3.82
N PRO A 163 2.45 -10.96 -3.34
CA PRO A 163 1.03 -11.11 -3.02
C PRO A 163 0.15 -11.56 -4.20
N GLY A 164 0.52 -11.26 -5.46
CA GLY A 164 -0.17 -11.77 -6.64
C GLY A 164 -0.14 -13.30 -6.72
N PHE A 165 1.04 -13.89 -6.55
CA PHE A 165 1.22 -15.34 -6.53
C PHE A 165 0.50 -15.99 -5.34
N TYR A 166 0.63 -15.40 -4.16
CA TYR A 166 -0.06 -15.86 -2.95
C TYR A 166 -1.57 -15.94 -3.14
N ARG A 167 -2.21 -14.86 -3.61
CA ARG A 167 -3.66 -14.80 -3.84
C ARG A 167 -4.11 -15.79 -4.91
N THR A 168 -3.33 -15.94 -5.99
CA THR A 168 -3.60 -16.91 -7.04
C THR A 168 -3.53 -18.33 -6.50
N ALA A 169 -2.48 -18.71 -5.77
CA ALA A 169 -2.33 -20.03 -5.19
C ALA A 169 -3.46 -20.36 -4.20
N MET A 170 -3.76 -19.43 -3.27
CA MET A 170 -4.81 -19.63 -2.26
C MET A 170 -6.21 -19.82 -2.88
N LEU A 171 -6.50 -19.16 -3.98
CA LEU A 171 -7.76 -19.34 -4.69
C LEU A 171 -7.78 -20.70 -5.44
N LEU A 172 -6.64 -21.11 -6.00
CA LEU A 172 -6.52 -22.37 -6.73
C LEU A 172 -6.54 -23.61 -5.83
N PHE A 173 -6.03 -23.55 -4.59
CA PHE A 173 -6.11 -24.67 -3.64
C PHE A 173 -7.54 -25.13 -3.34
N ASN A 174 -8.53 -24.25 -3.59
CA ASN A 174 -9.95 -24.57 -3.44
C ASN A 174 -10.67 -24.81 -4.78
N SER A 175 -9.92 -25.13 -5.84
CA SER A 175 -10.44 -25.36 -7.19
C SER A 175 -10.19 -26.79 -7.68
N ASP A 176 -10.73 -27.12 -8.85
CA ASP A 176 -10.50 -28.37 -9.58
C ASP A 176 -9.21 -28.37 -10.43
N ARG A 177 -8.25 -27.50 -10.09
CA ARG A 177 -7.01 -27.30 -10.86
C ARG A 177 -5.76 -27.47 -10.00
N PRO A 178 -5.53 -28.69 -9.46
CA PRO A 178 -4.44 -28.93 -8.51
C PRO A 178 -3.05 -28.64 -9.11
N GLU A 179 -2.81 -28.92 -10.38
CA GLU A 179 -1.49 -28.66 -11.01
C GLU A 179 -1.16 -27.17 -11.04
N LEU A 180 -2.16 -26.32 -11.34
CA LEU A 180 -1.97 -24.87 -11.29
C LEU A 180 -1.81 -24.37 -9.86
N ALA A 181 -2.54 -24.95 -8.90
CA ALA A 181 -2.38 -24.61 -7.49
C ALA A 181 -0.95 -24.87 -7.01
N LEU A 182 -0.38 -26.03 -7.35
CA LEU A 182 1.00 -26.38 -7.05
C LEU A 182 1.98 -25.41 -7.72
N CYS A 183 1.81 -25.14 -9.03
CA CYS A 183 2.68 -24.26 -9.78
C CYS A 183 2.75 -22.85 -9.16
N TYR A 184 1.60 -22.20 -8.90
CA TYR A 184 1.58 -20.86 -8.29
C TYR A 184 2.03 -20.86 -6.84
N GLY A 185 1.77 -21.93 -6.09
CA GLY A 185 2.26 -22.11 -4.72
C GLY A 185 3.79 -22.18 -4.67
N GLU A 186 4.39 -22.99 -5.51
CA GLU A 186 5.85 -23.14 -5.63
C GLU A 186 6.51 -21.84 -6.11
N MET A 187 5.91 -21.16 -7.11
CA MET A 187 6.38 -19.84 -7.56
C MET A 187 6.34 -18.79 -6.44
N PHE A 188 5.32 -18.83 -5.59
CA PHE A 188 5.26 -17.96 -4.40
C PHE A 188 6.39 -18.29 -3.43
N LEU A 189 6.58 -19.55 -3.05
CA LEU A 189 7.61 -19.98 -2.11
C LEU A 189 9.03 -19.68 -2.62
N ALA A 190 9.25 -19.72 -3.93
CA ALA A 190 10.54 -19.37 -4.53
C ALA A 190 10.89 -17.87 -4.42
N LYS A 191 9.89 -17.00 -4.19
CA LYS A 191 10.05 -15.54 -4.18
C LYS A 191 9.87 -14.92 -2.79
N GLU A 192 9.12 -15.57 -1.89
CA GLU A 192 8.77 -15.05 -0.58
C GLU A 192 9.64 -15.68 0.51
N SER A 193 10.33 -14.85 1.28
CA SER A 193 11.20 -15.31 2.37
C SER A 193 10.87 -14.68 3.73
N GLU A 194 10.06 -13.64 3.77
CA GLU A 194 9.85 -12.84 4.97
C GLU A 194 8.52 -13.14 5.67
N ASN A 195 7.45 -13.33 4.90
CA ASN A 195 6.11 -13.52 5.46
C ASN A 195 5.87 -14.97 5.87
N LYS A 196 6.33 -15.34 7.08
CA LYS A 196 6.23 -16.70 7.63
C LYS A 196 4.81 -17.27 7.59
N SER A 197 3.78 -16.46 7.93
CA SER A 197 2.39 -16.90 7.95
C SER A 197 1.88 -17.27 6.55
N ARG A 198 2.24 -16.49 5.53
CA ARG A 198 1.88 -16.82 4.14
C ARG A 198 2.65 -18.03 3.61
N ILE A 199 3.94 -18.14 3.96
CA ILE A 199 4.77 -19.30 3.60
C ILE A 199 4.16 -20.58 4.18
N GLU A 200 3.78 -20.56 5.46
CA GLU A 200 3.13 -21.70 6.12
C GLU A 200 1.80 -22.08 5.47
N ALA A 201 0.95 -21.07 5.20
CA ALA A 201 -0.35 -21.30 4.56
C ALA A 201 -0.21 -21.94 3.17
N VAL A 202 0.72 -21.46 2.34
CA VAL A 202 0.97 -21.99 1.00
C VAL A 202 1.62 -23.38 1.08
N SER A 203 2.59 -23.59 1.96
CA SER A 203 3.22 -24.89 2.15
C SER A 203 2.21 -25.96 2.56
N LYS A 204 1.29 -25.62 3.47
CA LYS A 204 0.18 -26.50 3.83
C LYS A 204 -0.72 -26.79 2.63
N GLY A 205 -1.12 -25.78 1.86
CA GLY A 205 -1.95 -25.96 0.66
C GLY A 205 -1.31 -26.89 -0.36
N ILE A 206 0.00 -26.78 -0.58
CA ILE A 206 0.76 -27.67 -1.47
C ILE A 206 0.70 -29.12 -0.96
N VAL A 207 0.99 -29.36 0.32
CA VAL A 207 0.94 -30.71 0.93
C VAL A 207 -0.44 -31.32 0.83
N ASP A 208 -1.50 -30.56 1.14
CA ASP A 208 -2.87 -31.05 1.07
C ASP A 208 -3.29 -31.36 -0.38
N THR A 209 -2.83 -30.58 -1.35
CA THR A 209 -3.06 -30.82 -2.78
C THR A 209 -2.39 -32.11 -3.24
N TYR A 210 -1.12 -32.36 -2.90
CA TYR A 210 -0.46 -33.64 -3.24
C TYR A 210 -1.19 -34.82 -2.66
N ARG A 211 -1.63 -34.76 -1.40
CA ARG A 211 -2.42 -35.87 -0.78
C ARG A 211 -3.72 -36.14 -1.50
N SER A 212 -4.40 -35.10 -2.01
CA SER A 212 -5.65 -35.26 -2.75
C SER A 212 -5.45 -35.92 -4.12
N ILE A 213 -4.30 -35.67 -4.77
CA ILE A 213 -3.95 -36.34 -6.05
C ILE A 213 -3.61 -37.80 -5.85
N ASP A 214 -2.88 -38.15 -4.77
CA ASP A 214 -2.43 -39.51 -4.48
C ASP A 214 -3.55 -40.42 -3.93
N SER A 215 -4.64 -39.84 -3.46
CA SER A 215 -5.79 -40.58 -2.89
C SER A 215 -7.09 -40.12 -3.56
N PRO A 216 -7.29 -40.39 -4.88
CA PRO A 216 -8.53 -40.06 -5.55
C PRO A 216 -9.67 -40.88 -4.94
N SER A 217 -10.73 -40.19 -4.52
CA SER A 217 -11.97 -40.79 -3.96
C SER A 217 -12.76 -41.59 -4.98
#